data_1d32b6370ba747ee73d4cf0aa612c896
#
_entry.id   1d32b6370ba747ee73d4cf0aa612c896
#
_cell.length_a   1.000
_cell.length_b   1.000
_cell.length_c   1.000
_cell.angle_alpha   90.00
_cell.angle_beta   90.00
_cell.angle_gamma   90.00
#
_symmetry.space_group_name_H-M   'P 1'
#
loop_
_entity.id
_entity.type
_entity.pdbx_description
1 polymer ?
#
loop_
_entity_poly.entity_id
_entity_poly.type
_entity_poly.pdbx_seq_one_letter_code
_entity_poly.pdbx_strand_id
1 'polypeptide(L)' 'LDANVALYYNNVRVGLDIAAALVGR' A
#
# COMPACT_ATOMS: atom_id res chain seq x y z
N LEU A 1 -3.54 -17.15 9.65
CA LEU A 1 -2.99 -15.96 9.01
C LEU A 1 -2.52 -16.29 7.60
N ASP A 2 -3.00 -15.55 6.63
CA ASP A 2 -2.67 -15.79 5.23
C ASP A 2 -1.58 -14.80 4.78
N ALA A 3 -0.39 -15.32 4.48
CA ALA A 3 0.73 -14.47 4.09
C ALA A 3 0.45 -13.73 2.79
N ASN A 4 -0.28 -14.37 1.86
CA ASN A 4 -0.62 -13.72 0.60
C ASN A 4 -1.53 -12.51 0.82
N VAL A 5 -2.48 -12.63 1.73
CA VAL A 5 -3.36 -11.52 2.05
C VAL A 5 -2.57 -10.39 2.72
N ALA A 6 -1.66 -10.74 3.61
CA ALA A 6 -0.83 -9.74 4.27
C ALA A 6 0.02 -8.97 3.28
N LEU A 7 0.59 -9.67 2.30
CA LEU A 7 1.39 -9.03 1.26
C LEU A 7 0.54 -8.11 0.40
N TYR A 8 -0.67 -8.55 0.09
CA TYR A 8 -1.58 -7.75 -0.72
C TYR A 8 -1.90 -6.42 -0.02
N TYR A 9 -2.27 -6.50 1.24
CA TYR A 9 -2.59 -5.30 2.00
C TYR A 9 -1.39 -4.37 2.09
N ASN A 10 -0.20 -4.93 2.34
CA ASN A 10 1.00 -4.11 2.44
C ASN A 10 1.31 -3.40 1.12
N ASN A 11 1.18 -4.12 0.00
CA ASN A 11 1.48 -3.54 -1.31
C ASN A 11 0.51 -2.42 -1.67
N VAL A 12 -0.76 -2.61 -1.35
CA VAL A 12 -1.78 -1.58 -1.61
C VAL A 12 -1.49 -0.35 -0.76
N ARG A 13 -1.12 -0.54 0.49
CA ARG A 13 -0.80 0.58 1.38
C ARG A 13 0.38 1.38 0.86
N VAL A 14 1.42 0.68 0.42
CA VAL A 14 2.61 1.34 -0.12
C VAL A 14 2.25 2.13 -1.37
N GLY A 15 1.45 1.56 -2.25
CA GLY A 15 1.01 2.24 -3.46
C GLY A 15 0.21 3.50 -3.14
N LEU A 16 -0.66 3.42 -2.15
CA LEU A 16 -1.46 4.56 -1.74
C LEU A 16 -0.57 5.66 -1.15
N ASP A 17 0.43 5.29 -0.37
CA ASP A 17 1.37 6.25 0.20
C ASP A 17 2.11 7.02 -0.89
N ILE A 18 2.56 6.31 -1.91
CA ILE A 18 3.27 6.94 -3.02
C ILE A 18 2.36 7.89 -3.77
N ALA A 19 1.13 7.46 -4.03
CA ALA A 19 0.16 8.29 -4.73
C ALA A 19 -0.15 9.56 -3.93
N ALA A 20 -0.31 9.43 -2.62
CA ALA A 20 -0.58 10.57 -1.76
C ALA A 20 0.58 11.57 -1.79
N ALA A 21 1.80 11.06 -1.80
CA ALA A 21 2.98 11.93 -1.85
C ALA A 21 3.03 12.70 -3.16
N LEU A 22 2.66 12.05 -4.26
CA LEU A 22 2.65 12.71 -5.57
C LEU A 22 1.60 13.81 -5.65
N VAL A 23 0.48 13.62 -4.98
CA VAL A 23 -0.57 14.64 -4.96
C VAL A 23 -0.17 15.83 -4.10
N GLY A 24 0.84 15.67 -3.26
CA GLY A 24 1.34 16.78 -2.47
C GLY A 24 0.69 16.89 -1.12
N ARG A 25 0.45 15.75 -0.52
CA ARG A 25 -0.16 15.68 0.79
C ARG A 25 0.55 16.56 1.79
#